data_fcbe5a112d33bdccb46f99877f82070a
#
_entry.id   fcbe5a112d33bdccb46f99877f82070a
#
_cell.length_a   1.000
_cell.length_b   1.000
_cell.length_c   1.000
_cell.angle_alpha   90.00
_cell.angle_beta   90.00
_cell.angle_gamma   90.00
#
_symmetry.space_group_name_H-M   'P 1'
#
loop_
_entity.id
_entity.type
_entity.pdbx_description
1 polymer ?
#
loop_
_entity_poly.entity_id
_entity_poly.type
_entity_poly.pdbx_seq_one_letter_code
_entity_poly.pdbx_strand_id
1 'polypeptide(L)'
;ESGWEAIVMSWKKGNRTAIHAHPQFAGYTFADGEFLVEVFEPFKEGIRLVQEMTISDIHGLYAIGEAGKFNNHIHRITCLSDTAHSLHVYSDDALKGEKLDGRIVY
;
A
#
# COMPACT_ATOMS: atom_id res chain seq x y z
N GLU A 1 -19.25 13.19 9.82
CA GLU A 1 -18.13 12.70 9.00
C GLU A 1 -17.70 11.34 9.50
N SER A 2 -17.38 10.46 8.57
CA SER A 2 -16.98 9.09 8.92
C SER A 2 -15.49 8.94 9.22
N GLY A 3 -14.67 9.88 8.79
CA GLY A 3 -13.22 9.74 8.82
C GLY A 3 -12.65 8.82 7.72
N TRP A 4 -13.50 8.21 6.91
CA TRP A 4 -13.06 7.35 5.81
C TRP A 4 -12.60 8.17 4.61
N GLU A 5 -11.59 7.65 3.92
CA GLU A 5 -11.02 8.27 2.74
C GLU A 5 -11.00 7.27 1.58
N ALA A 6 -11.40 7.74 0.39
CA ALA A 6 -11.33 6.95 -0.84
C ALA A 6 -10.54 7.74 -1.89
N ILE A 7 -9.56 7.11 -2.51
CA ILE A 7 -8.65 7.74 -3.48
C ILE A 7 -8.62 6.92 -4.76
N VAL A 8 -8.86 7.56 -5.90
CA VAL A 8 -8.62 6.98 -7.22
C VAL A 8 -7.25 7.45 -7.70
N MET A 9 -6.38 6.52 -8.05
CA MET A 9 -5.02 6.85 -8.51
C MET A 9 -4.82 6.46 -9.95
N SER A 10 -4.22 7.37 -10.72
CA SER A 10 -3.75 7.11 -12.08
C SER A 10 -2.24 6.96 -12.05
N TRP A 11 -1.74 5.93 -12.72
CA TRP A 11 -0.33 5.55 -12.67
C TRP A 11 0.30 5.58 -14.05
N LYS A 12 1.59 5.84 -14.10
CA LYS A 12 2.44 5.65 -15.28
C LYS A 12 3.58 4.70 -14.92
N LYS A 13 4.15 4.06 -15.94
CA LYS A 13 5.24 3.11 -15.76
C LYS A 13 6.36 3.71 -14.92
N GLY A 14 6.78 2.97 -13.90
CA GLY A 14 7.82 3.37 -12.98
C GLY A 14 7.35 4.21 -11.80
N ASN A 15 6.10 4.70 -11.80
CA ASN A 15 5.56 5.35 -10.60
C ASN A 15 5.53 4.36 -9.45
N ARG A 16 5.96 4.82 -8.28
CA ARG A 16 6.11 3.97 -7.11
C ARG A 16 5.75 4.74 -5.85
N THR A 17 5.03 4.09 -4.94
CA THR A 17 4.78 4.67 -3.62
C THR A 17 6.03 4.58 -2.75
N ALA A 18 6.06 5.36 -1.68
CA ALA A 18 6.97 5.10 -0.56
C ALA A 18 6.62 3.73 0.05
N ILE A 19 7.55 3.16 0.81
CA ILE A 19 7.21 2.04 1.71
C ILE A 19 6.48 2.67 2.87
N HIS A 20 5.21 2.32 3.06
CA HIS A 20 4.37 3.01 4.03
C HIS A 20 3.36 2.08 4.70
N ALA A 21 2.97 2.45 5.90
CA ALA A 21 1.93 1.79 6.66
C ALA A 21 0.60 2.54 6.49
N HIS A 22 -0.46 1.99 7.03
CA HIS A 22 -1.82 2.47 6.82
C HIS A 22 -2.61 2.60 8.12
N PRO A 23 -3.77 3.30 8.10
CA PRO A 23 -4.73 3.28 9.21
C PRO A 23 -5.25 1.88 9.50
N GLN A 24 -6.16 1.77 10.46
CA GLN A 24 -6.71 0.48 10.90
C GLN A 24 -7.25 -0.36 9.74
N PHE A 25 -7.98 0.24 8.81
CA PHE A 25 -8.41 -0.44 7.60
C PHE A 25 -7.73 0.17 6.39
N ALA A 26 -7.19 -0.70 5.53
CA ALA A 26 -6.65 -0.33 4.24
C ALA A 26 -7.12 -1.35 3.21
N GLY A 27 -7.84 -0.89 2.20
CA GLY A 27 -8.29 -1.72 1.09
C GLY A 27 -7.95 -1.06 -0.23
N TYR A 28 -7.63 -1.86 -1.24
CA TYR A 28 -7.38 -1.32 -2.57
C TYR A 28 -7.70 -2.34 -3.64
N THR A 29 -8.11 -1.82 -4.80
CA THR A 29 -8.44 -2.61 -5.98
C THR A 29 -7.69 -2.05 -7.16
N PHE A 30 -7.00 -2.92 -7.88
CA PHE A 30 -6.39 -2.57 -9.16
C PHE A 30 -7.44 -2.77 -10.25
N ALA A 31 -7.78 -1.71 -10.97
CA ALA A 31 -8.82 -1.76 -12.01
C ALA A 31 -8.24 -2.19 -13.36
N ASP A 32 -7.04 -1.73 -13.68
CA ASP A 32 -6.31 -2.11 -14.90
C ASP A 32 -4.81 -1.94 -14.71
N GLY A 33 -4.02 -2.45 -15.65
CA GLY A 33 -2.57 -2.34 -15.63
C GLY A 33 -1.89 -3.48 -14.89
N GLU A 34 -0.59 -3.33 -14.67
CA GLU A 34 0.23 -4.31 -13.99
C GLU A 34 1.03 -3.66 -12.88
N PHE A 35 1.05 -4.29 -11.72
CA PHE A 35 1.69 -3.76 -10.52
C PHE A 35 2.57 -4.79 -9.84
N LEU A 36 3.67 -4.30 -9.26
CA LEU A 36 4.46 -5.04 -8.28
C LEU A 36 4.05 -4.55 -6.89
N VAL A 37 3.62 -5.46 -6.03
CA VAL A 37 3.30 -5.17 -4.63
C VAL A 37 4.31 -5.88 -3.75
N GLU A 38 5.04 -5.12 -2.97
CA GLU A 38 6.01 -5.63 -2.01
C GLU A 38 5.44 -5.40 -0.61
N VAL A 39 5.33 -6.47 0.18
CA VAL A 39 4.79 -6.44 1.54
C VAL A 39 5.91 -6.65 2.54
N PHE A 40 5.93 -5.85 3.58
CA PHE A 40 6.97 -5.85 4.61
C PHE A 40 6.35 -6.12 5.98
N GLU A 41 7.18 -6.59 6.91
CA GLU A 41 6.79 -6.72 8.31
C GLU A 41 7.84 -6.08 9.21
N PRO A 42 7.46 -5.67 10.43
CA PRO A 42 8.45 -5.20 11.41
C PRO A 42 9.50 -6.28 11.67
N PHE A 43 10.76 -5.89 11.70
CA PHE A 43 11.87 -6.81 11.93
C PHE A 43 13.00 -6.05 12.62
N LYS A 44 13.41 -6.49 13.81
CA LYS A 44 14.41 -5.78 14.62
C LYS A 44 13.96 -4.33 14.82
N GLU A 45 14.79 -3.35 14.51
CA GLU A 45 14.46 -1.93 14.63
C GLU A 45 13.93 -1.33 13.31
N GLY A 46 13.70 -2.16 12.31
CA GLY A 46 13.23 -1.74 10.99
C GLY A 46 12.15 -2.64 10.43
N ILE A 47 12.24 -2.94 9.15
CA ILE A 47 11.29 -3.78 8.42
C ILE A 47 12.05 -4.73 7.51
N ARG A 48 11.40 -5.82 7.10
CA ARG A 48 11.93 -6.74 6.09
C ARG A 48 10.85 -7.12 5.09
N LEU A 49 11.26 -7.40 3.87
CA LEU A 49 10.38 -7.89 2.81
C LEU A 49 9.96 -9.33 3.13
N VAL A 50 8.65 -9.61 3.13
CA VAL A 50 8.11 -10.94 3.40
C VAL A 50 7.32 -11.51 2.25
N GLN A 51 6.84 -10.67 1.32
CA GLN A 51 6.07 -11.14 0.18
C GLN A 51 6.22 -10.17 -0.99
N GLU A 52 6.23 -10.72 -2.19
CA GLU A 52 6.29 -9.95 -3.43
C GLU A 52 5.28 -10.55 -4.39
N MET A 53 4.42 -9.71 -4.97
CA MET A 53 3.36 -10.14 -5.88
C MET A 53 3.34 -9.27 -7.12
N THR A 54 3.15 -9.89 -8.29
CA THR A 54 2.83 -9.17 -9.52
C THR A 54 1.35 -9.36 -9.80
N ILE A 55 0.62 -8.26 -9.95
CA ILE A 55 -0.83 -8.27 -10.16
C ILE A 55 -1.13 -7.63 -11.49
N SER A 56 -1.82 -8.35 -12.38
CA SER A 56 -2.16 -7.89 -13.73
C SER A 56 -3.64 -7.93 -14.07
N ASP A 57 -4.47 -8.37 -13.14
CA ASP A 57 -5.93 -8.46 -13.33
C ASP A 57 -6.64 -7.60 -12.28
N ILE A 58 -7.96 -7.45 -12.43
CA ILE A 58 -8.79 -6.84 -11.40
C ILE A 58 -8.62 -7.66 -10.12
N HIS A 59 -8.10 -7.02 -9.09
CA HIS A 59 -7.77 -7.71 -7.84
C HIS A 59 -7.92 -6.76 -6.66
N GLY A 60 -8.68 -7.21 -5.66
CA GLY A 60 -8.87 -6.45 -4.42
C GLY A 60 -8.08 -7.07 -3.28
N LEU A 61 -7.51 -6.20 -2.46
CA LEU A 61 -6.75 -6.58 -1.26
C LEU A 61 -7.20 -5.69 -0.11
N TYR A 62 -7.15 -6.22 1.10
CA TYR A 62 -7.43 -5.42 2.29
C TYR A 62 -6.62 -5.92 3.48
N ALA A 63 -6.43 -5.05 4.44
CA ALA A 63 -5.77 -5.37 5.70
C ALA A 63 -6.43 -4.60 6.85
N ILE A 64 -6.57 -5.26 7.99
CA ILE A 64 -7.16 -4.68 9.19
C ILE A 64 -6.10 -4.72 10.29
N GLY A 65 -5.80 -3.56 10.86
CA GLY A 65 -4.85 -3.40 11.95
C GLY A 65 -5.53 -3.02 13.26
N GLU A 66 -4.76 -2.47 14.18
CA GLU A 66 -5.26 -2.03 15.48
C GLU A 66 -5.83 -0.61 15.41
N ALA A 67 -6.94 -0.37 16.11
CA ALA A 67 -7.56 0.94 16.17
C ALA A 67 -6.60 1.99 16.75
N GLY A 68 -6.56 3.16 16.13
CA GLY A 68 -5.69 4.26 16.56
C GLY A 68 -4.22 4.11 16.19
N LYS A 69 -3.84 3.01 15.57
CA LYS A 69 -2.49 2.79 15.07
C LYS A 69 -2.43 3.06 13.57
N PHE A 70 -1.27 3.52 13.08
CA PHE A 70 -1.05 3.80 11.66
C PHE A 70 0.13 2.97 11.14
N ASN A 71 0.17 1.70 11.52
CA ASN A 71 1.22 0.75 11.16
C ASN A 71 0.69 -0.51 10.47
N ASN A 72 -0.54 -0.45 9.96
CA ASN A 72 -1.17 -1.56 9.26
C ASN A 72 -0.59 -1.73 7.86
N HIS A 73 -0.44 -2.98 7.42
CA HIS A 73 -0.14 -3.37 6.04
C HIS A 73 1.00 -2.55 5.39
N ILE A 74 2.22 -2.76 5.85
CA ILE A 74 3.39 -2.06 5.33
C ILE A 74 3.68 -2.57 3.92
N HIS A 75 3.60 -1.70 2.91
CA HIS A 75 3.86 -2.10 1.54
C HIS A 75 4.46 -0.99 0.68
N ARG A 76 4.89 -1.39 -0.52
CA ARG A 76 5.27 -0.50 -1.60
C ARG A 76 4.64 -1.02 -2.89
N ILE A 77 4.04 -0.14 -3.68
CA ILE A 77 3.40 -0.47 -4.95
C ILE A 77 4.16 0.22 -6.07
N THR A 78 4.48 -0.52 -7.12
CA THR A 78 5.15 0.00 -8.31
C THR A 78 4.31 -0.33 -9.54
N CYS A 79 4.07 0.66 -10.40
CA CYS A 79 3.39 0.46 -11.67
C CYS A 79 4.36 -0.09 -12.72
N LEU A 80 4.05 -1.24 -13.29
CA LEU A 80 4.90 -1.91 -14.29
C LEU A 80 4.43 -1.67 -15.73
N SER A 81 3.15 -1.38 -15.94
CA SER A 81 2.58 -1.10 -17.27
C SER A 81 2.69 0.39 -17.61
N ASP A 82 2.46 0.75 -18.87
CA ASP A 82 2.56 2.14 -19.33
C ASP A 82 1.61 3.05 -18.56
N THR A 83 0.38 2.58 -18.35
CA THR A 83 -0.64 3.27 -17.55
C THR A 83 -1.39 2.26 -16.69
N ALA A 84 -2.00 2.72 -15.61
CA ALA A 84 -2.82 1.88 -14.74
C ALA A 84 -3.72 2.75 -13.86
N HIS A 85 -4.73 2.12 -13.26
CA HIS A 85 -5.65 2.79 -12.34
C HIS A 85 -5.93 1.90 -11.13
N SER A 86 -6.05 2.51 -9.96
CA SER A 86 -6.39 1.81 -8.73
C SER A 86 -7.31 2.67 -7.86
N LEU A 87 -8.09 2.00 -7.02
CA LEU A 87 -8.95 2.63 -6.01
C LEU A 87 -8.49 2.19 -4.63
N HIS A 88 -8.28 3.13 -3.74
CA HIS A 88 -7.83 2.89 -2.37
C HIS A 88 -8.85 3.43 -1.37
N VAL A 89 -9.14 2.65 -0.32
CA VAL A 89 -10.06 3.03 0.74
C VAL A 89 -9.38 2.85 2.08
N TYR A 90 -9.40 3.88 2.91
CA TYR A 90 -8.76 3.89 4.22
C TYR A 90 -9.75 4.37 5.29
N SER A 91 -9.61 3.84 6.50
CA SER A 91 -10.46 4.21 7.63
C SER A 91 -10.12 5.59 8.22
N ASP A 92 -9.02 6.19 7.80
CA ASP A 92 -8.56 7.52 8.22
C ASP A 92 -7.70 8.10 7.10
N ASP A 93 -7.11 9.28 7.32
CA ASP A 93 -6.21 9.92 6.35
C ASP A 93 -4.99 9.02 6.08
N ALA A 94 -4.84 8.59 4.83
CA ALA A 94 -3.72 7.74 4.42
C ALA A 94 -2.35 8.40 4.64
N LEU A 95 -2.27 9.72 4.63
CA LEU A 95 -1.02 10.45 4.86
C LEU A 95 -0.51 10.35 6.30
N LYS A 96 -1.34 9.90 7.24
CA LYS A 96 -0.93 9.64 8.62
C LYS A 96 -0.15 8.34 8.78
N GLY A 97 -0.12 7.48 7.77
CA GLY A 97 0.65 6.23 7.81
C GLY A 97 2.15 6.51 7.87
N GLU A 98 2.88 5.67 8.59
CA GLU A 98 4.35 5.77 8.68
C GLU A 98 5.02 5.49 7.36
N LYS A 99 6.06 6.26 7.03
CA LYS A 99 6.91 6.03 5.85
C LYS A 99 8.22 5.40 6.30
N LEU A 100 8.58 4.29 5.69
CA LEU A 100 9.62 3.40 6.20
C LEU A 100 10.71 3.07 5.16
N ASP A 101 10.86 3.88 4.12
CA ASP A 101 11.79 3.59 3.00
C ASP A 101 13.22 3.33 3.45
N GLY A 102 13.71 4.04 4.43
CA GLY A 102 15.08 3.91 4.91
C GLY A 102 15.28 2.82 5.96
N ARG A 103 14.27 1.99 6.22
CA ARG A 103 14.29 1.06 7.37
C ARG A 103 14.38 -0.41 7.03
N ILE A 104 14.66 -0.75 5.79
CA ILE A 104 14.79 -2.15 5.37
C ILE A 104 16.03 -2.75 6.04
N VAL A 105 15.83 -3.90 6.70
CA VAL A 105 16.90 -4.69 7.30
C VAL A 105 17.19 -5.88 6.39
N TYR A 106 18.42 -6.01 5.97
CA TYR A 106 18.88 -7.08 5.08
C TYR A 106 19.56 -8.22 5.85
#